data_ba9098cb460bf53e979dd4f089385482
#
_entry.id   ba9098cb460bf53e979dd4f089385482
#
_cell.length_a   1.000
_cell.length_b   1.000
_cell.length_c   1.000
_cell.angle_alpha   90.00
_cell.angle_beta   90.00
_cell.angle_gamma   90.00
#
_symmetry.space_group_name_H-M   'P 1'
#
loop_
_entity.id
_entity.type
_entity.pdbx_description
1 polymer ?
#
loop_
_entity_poly.entity_id
_entity_poly.type
_entity_poly.pdbx_seq_one_letter_code
_entity_poly.pdbx_strand_id
1 'polypeptide(L)'
;PRQMLRELEKAMPPGAMVATDIGNICSVSNSYLRFDQPRSMFAAMSFGNCGYAFPTIIGAKVAAPERPAIAYVGDGAWGMSFGELQTCVRENIPVTAVVFNNGQWGAEKKNHVDFYANRFLGVNLDKQPSWAAVAKAMGADGVRVEKLSDVGPALRAAAAAQRDGKTTVLEMMVTRELGDPFRRDALAMPTRHLAKYKSTEAPR
;
A
#
# COMPACT_ATOMS: atom_id res chain seq x y z
N PRO A 1 -12.06 -5.87 -2.69
CA PRO A 1 -11.24 -4.64 -2.57
C PRO A 1 -11.99 -3.35 -2.94
N ARG A 2 -12.71 -3.32 -4.09
CA ARG A 2 -13.35 -2.11 -4.63
C ARG A 2 -14.37 -1.46 -3.68
N GLN A 3 -15.21 -2.24 -3.02
CA GLN A 3 -16.18 -1.73 -2.04
C GLN A 3 -15.46 -1.12 -0.83
N MET A 4 -14.40 -1.78 -0.35
CA MET A 4 -13.56 -1.24 0.72
C MET A 4 -12.92 0.09 0.35
N LEU A 5 -12.37 0.21 -0.86
CA LEU A 5 -11.79 1.47 -1.34
C LEU A 5 -12.82 2.61 -1.40
N ARG A 6 -14.07 2.31 -1.75
CA ARG A 6 -15.17 3.30 -1.70
C ARG A 6 -15.49 3.73 -0.28
N GLU A 7 -15.49 2.81 0.68
CA GLU A 7 -15.73 3.16 2.09
C GLU A 7 -14.56 3.97 2.67
N LEU A 8 -13.32 3.65 2.29
CA LEU A 8 -12.16 4.45 2.66
C LEU A 8 -12.23 5.87 2.09
N GLU A 9 -12.62 6.02 0.81
CA GLU A 9 -12.78 7.32 0.16
C GLU A 9 -13.84 8.18 0.87
N LYS A 10 -15.01 7.61 1.16
CA LYS A 10 -16.09 8.29 1.90
C LYS A 10 -15.67 8.72 3.32
N ALA A 11 -14.77 7.99 3.92
CA ALA A 11 -14.29 8.24 5.28
C ALA A 11 -13.00 9.07 5.34
N MET A 12 -12.44 9.43 4.19
CA MET A 12 -11.19 10.19 4.09
C MET A 12 -11.36 11.55 4.78
N PRO A 13 -10.49 11.90 5.74
CA PRO A 13 -10.59 13.20 6.37
C PRO A 13 -10.21 14.32 5.39
N PRO A 14 -10.87 15.49 5.51
CA PRO A 14 -10.54 16.65 4.68
C PRO A 14 -9.07 17.04 4.79
N GLY A 15 -8.46 17.39 3.68
CA GLY A 15 -7.06 17.82 3.63
C GLY A 15 -6.03 16.71 3.85
N ALA A 16 -6.45 15.45 3.88
CA ALA A 16 -5.54 14.33 4.08
C ALA A 16 -4.43 14.26 3.04
N MET A 17 -3.26 13.90 3.49
CA MET A 17 -2.14 13.46 2.66
C MET A 17 -2.19 11.94 2.55
N VAL A 18 -2.11 11.41 1.34
CA VAL A 18 -2.12 9.96 1.10
C VAL A 18 -0.89 9.55 0.30
N ALA A 19 -0.13 8.61 0.84
CA ALA A 19 0.90 7.94 0.08
C ALA A 19 0.42 6.54 -0.33
N THR A 20 0.58 6.19 -1.60
CA THR A 20 0.25 4.85 -2.10
C THR A 20 1.51 4.09 -2.47
N ASP A 21 1.58 2.84 -2.05
CA ASP A 21 2.64 1.93 -2.44
C ASP A 21 2.41 1.35 -3.84
N ILE A 22 3.25 0.45 -4.27
CA ILE A 22 3.09 -0.29 -5.52
C ILE A 22 2.47 -1.65 -5.24
N GLY A 23 1.64 -2.09 -6.17
CA GLY A 23 0.90 -3.35 -6.11
C GLY A 23 -0.53 -3.19 -6.59
N ASN A 24 -1.25 -4.31 -6.72
CA ASN A 24 -2.59 -4.35 -7.31
C ASN A 24 -3.57 -3.38 -6.65
N ILE A 25 -3.68 -3.47 -5.32
CA ILE A 25 -4.67 -2.69 -4.58
C ILE A 25 -4.29 -1.22 -4.55
N CYS A 26 -3.01 -0.91 -4.39
CA CYS A 26 -2.53 0.47 -4.36
C CYS A 26 -2.73 1.13 -5.72
N SER A 27 -2.44 0.42 -6.81
CA SER A 27 -2.70 0.93 -8.17
C SER A 27 -4.18 1.18 -8.43
N VAL A 28 -5.06 0.28 -7.99
CA VAL A 28 -6.53 0.45 -8.10
C VAL A 28 -7.03 1.57 -7.20
N SER A 29 -6.44 1.76 -6.01
CA SER A 29 -6.85 2.80 -5.07
C SER A 29 -6.73 4.21 -5.64
N ASN A 30 -5.75 4.45 -6.51
CA ASN A 30 -5.55 5.74 -7.17
C ASN A 30 -6.76 6.19 -7.99
N SER A 31 -7.62 5.25 -8.42
CA SER A 31 -8.87 5.55 -9.13
C SER A 31 -10.02 5.97 -8.19
N TYR A 32 -9.87 5.81 -6.89
CA TYR A 32 -10.89 6.15 -5.88
C TYR A 32 -10.52 7.37 -5.06
N LEU A 33 -9.24 7.72 -5.00
CA LEU A 33 -8.76 8.86 -4.23
C LEU A 33 -9.13 10.18 -4.92
N ARG A 34 -9.57 11.15 -4.12
CA ARG A 34 -9.86 12.53 -4.54
C ARG A 34 -9.06 13.48 -3.69
N PHE A 35 -8.53 14.52 -4.31
CA PHE A 35 -7.68 15.50 -3.64
C PHE A 35 -8.11 16.92 -4.01
N ASP A 36 -8.39 17.73 -2.98
CA ASP A 36 -8.81 19.12 -3.12
C ASP A 36 -7.65 20.11 -2.91
N GLN A 37 -6.52 19.60 -2.45
CA GLN A 37 -5.35 20.41 -2.10
C GLN A 37 -4.09 19.91 -2.80
N PRO A 38 -3.18 20.80 -3.19
CA PRO A 38 -1.88 20.40 -3.70
C PRO A 38 -1.06 19.65 -2.63
N ARG A 39 -0.09 18.86 -3.06
CA ARG A 39 0.79 18.06 -2.20
C ARG A 39 0.02 17.13 -1.25
N SER A 40 -1.04 16.52 -1.77
CA SER A 40 -1.87 15.57 -1.02
C SER A 40 -1.70 14.12 -1.45
N MET A 41 -1.09 13.87 -2.62
CA MET A 41 -0.86 12.52 -3.13
C MET A 41 0.61 12.28 -3.40
N PHE A 42 1.09 11.13 -2.90
CA PHE A 42 2.45 10.65 -3.10
C PHE A 42 2.39 9.20 -3.61
N ALA A 43 3.04 8.90 -4.71
CA ALA A 43 3.05 7.56 -5.28
C ALA A 43 4.40 7.26 -5.94
N ALA A 44 4.86 6.02 -5.83
CA ALA A 44 6.13 5.56 -6.39
C ALA A 44 6.03 5.35 -7.92
N MET A 45 5.55 6.35 -8.66
CA MET A 45 5.20 6.21 -10.08
C MET A 45 6.42 6.21 -11.03
N SER A 46 7.54 6.77 -10.61
CA SER A 46 8.73 6.88 -11.47
C SER A 46 9.57 5.61 -11.49
N PHE A 47 9.74 4.97 -10.35
CA PHE A 47 10.57 3.75 -10.22
C PHE A 47 9.74 2.50 -9.91
N GLY A 48 8.62 2.63 -9.20
CA GLY A 48 7.72 1.53 -8.89
C GLY A 48 8.23 0.61 -7.77
N ASN A 49 8.97 1.15 -6.79
CA ASN A 49 9.48 0.36 -5.68
C ASN A 49 8.41 0.12 -4.60
N CYS A 50 8.36 -1.09 -4.08
CA CYS A 50 7.62 -1.42 -2.86
C CYS A 50 8.31 -0.87 -1.61
N GLY A 51 7.54 -0.65 -0.53
CA GLY A 51 8.04 -0.06 0.72
C GLY A 51 8.17 1.46 0.68
N TYR A 52 7.56 2.12 -0.30
CA TYR A 52 7.63 3.57 -0.50
C TYR A 52 6.65 4.35 0.37
N ALA A 53 5.39 3.88 0.46
CA ALA A 53 4.30 4.71 0.98
C ALA A 53 4.47 5.06 2.46
N PHE A 54 4.84 4.11 3.29
CA PHE A 54 4.90 4.35 4.73
C PHE A 54 6.02 5.33 5.13
N PRO A 55 7.28 5.17 4.73
CA PRO A 55 8.30 6.17 5.04
C PRO A 55 8.02 7.52 4.39
N THR A 56 7.40 7.55 3.21
CA THR A 56 7.03 8.81 2.55
C THR A 56 5.97 9.58 3.34
N ILE A 57 4.94 8.88 3.85
CA ILE A 57 3.89 9.56 4.63
C ILE A 57 4.38 10.05 5.98
N ILE A 58 5.36 9.38 6.58
CA ILE A 58 6.05 9.86 7.78
C ILE A 58 6.73 11.20 7.49
N GLY A 59 7.50 11.27 6.41
CA GLY A 59 8.14 12.52 5.98
C GLY A 59 7.14 13.63 5.67
N ALA A 60 6.02 13.31 5.01
CA ALA A 60 4.94 14.25 4.74
C ALA A 60 4.29 14.77 6.04
N LYS A 61 4.11 13.89 7.03
CA LYS A 61 3.59 14.27 8.36
C LYS A 61 4.51 15.21 9.11
N VAL A 62 5.81 14.99 9.03
CA VAL A 62 6.82 15.89 9.62
C VAL A 62 6.77 17.27 8.94
N ALA A 63 6.59 17.30 7.62
CA ALA A 63 6.53 18.55 6.86
C ALA A 63 5.21 19.33 7.03
N ALA A 64 4.12 18.65 7.36
CA ALA A 64 2.78 19.24 7.56
C ALA A 64 2.06 18.53 8.74
N PRO A 65 2.49 18.81 9.97
CA PRO A 65 2.06 18.08 11.17
C PRO A 65 0.57 18.22 11.47
N GLU A 66 -0.08 19.27 11.02
CA GLU A 66 -1.51 19.53 11.23
C GLU A 66 -2.41 18.67 10.31
N ARG A 67 -1.86 18.17 9.20
CA ARG A 67 -2.63 17.42 8.21
C ARG A 67 -2.75 15.93 8.57
N PRO A 68 -3.91 15.30 8.37
CA PRO A 68 -3.99 13.84 8.44
C PRO A 68 -3.08 13.17 7.41
N ALA A 69 -2.35 12.14 7.83
CA ALA A 69 -1.35 11.45 7.02
C ALA A 69 -1.65 9.95 6.96
N ILE A 70 -1.89 9.42 5.76
CA ILE A 70 -2.40 8.05 5.56
C ILE A 70 -1.55 7.35 4.50
N ALA A 71 -1.03 6.16 4.82
CA ALA A 71 -0.37 5.29 3.86
C ALA A 71 -1.30 4.17 3.40
N TYR A 72 -1.38 3.91 2.10
CA TYR A 72 -2.02 2.74 1.51
C TYR A 72 -0.94 1.75 1.07
N VAL A 73 -0.89 0.58 1.70
CA VAL A 73 0.20 -0.37 1.55
C VAL A 73 -0.37 -1.79 1.40
N GLY A 74 0.11 -2.57 0.46
CA GLY A 74 -0.14 -4.02 0.44
C GLY A 74 0.68 -4.73 1.53
N ASP A 75 0.22 -5.87 2.00
CA ASP A 75 0.87 -6.63 3.07
C ASP A 75 2.32 -7.04 2.75
N GLY A 76 2.62 -7.36 1.49
CA GLY A 76 4.00 -7.62 1.05
C GLY A 76 4.89 -6.38 1.15
N ALA A 77 4.43 -5.24 0.63
CA ALA A 77 5.18 -3.99 0.70
C ALA A 77 5.31 -3.48 2.14
N TRP A 78 4.27 -3.70 2.97
CA TRP A 78 4.30 -3.41 4.40
C TRP A 78 5.44 -4.14 5.11
N GLY A 79 5.66 -5.42 4.79
CA GLY A 79 6.76 -6.20 5.31
C GLY A 79 8.15 -5.60 5.08
N MET A 80 8.30 -4.70 4.11
CA MET A 80 9.56 -4.01 3.81
C MET A 80 9.79 -2.74 4.65
N SER A 81 8.73 -2.14 5.20
CA SER A 81 8.81 -0.82 5.83
C SER A 81 8.17 -0.73 7.22
N PHE A 82 7.54 -1.80 7.72
CA PHE A 82 6.84 -1.77 9.02
C PHE A 82 7.78 -1.43 10.21
N GLY A 83 9.07 -1.67 10.07
CA GLY A 83 10.07 -1.30 11.08
C GLY A 83 10.06 0.20 11.43
N GLU A 84 9.64 1.06 10.50
CA GLU A 84 9.49 2.50 10.72
C GLU A 84 8.36 2.87 11.70
N LEU A 85 7.54 1.89 12.14
CA LEU A 85 6.63 2.10 13.27
C LEU A 85 7.39 2.53 14.53
N GLN A 86 8.59 2.01 14.75
CA GLN A 86 9.41 2.45 15.88
C GLN A 86 9.80 3.92 15.78
N THR A 87 10.10 4.39 14.58
CA THR A 87 10.38 5.80 14.34
C THR A 87 9.15 6.65 14.67
N CYS A 88 7.96 6.24 14.22
CA CYS A 88 6.73 6.94 14.51
C CYS A 88 6.43 7.03 16.02
N VAL A 89 6.59 5.91 16.74
CA VAL A 89 6.32 5.84 18.18
C VAL A 89 7.34 6.65 18.96
N ARG A 90 8.63 6.48 18.67
CA ARG A 90 9.73 7.15 19.39
C ARG A 90 9.70 8.67 19.20
N GLU A 91 9.45 9.12 17.97
CA GLU A 91 9.50 10.53 17.61
C GLU A 91 8.13 11.23 17.65
N ASN A 92 7.08 10.52 18.10
CA ASN A 92 5.70 11.04 18.15
C ASN A 92 5.22 11.58 16.81
N ILE A 93 5.42 10.82 15.72
CA ILE A 93 4.96 11.16 14.37
C ILE A 93 3.68 10.39 14.07
N PRO A 94 2.49 10.95 14.35
CA PRO A 94 1.22 10.24 14.25
C PRO A 94 0.78 10.09 12.78
N VAL A 95 0.71 8.86 12.30
CA VAL A 95 0.25 8.50 10.95
C VAL A 95 -0.70 7.31 10.99
N THR A 96 -1.45 7.08 9.93
CA THR A 96 -2.28 5.90 9.77
C THR A 96 -1.77 5.06 8.60
N ALA A 97 -1.43 3.80 8.85
CA ALA A 97 -1.15 2.83 7.81
C ALA A 97 -2.37 1.95 7.55
N VAL A 98 -2.91 1.98 6.34
CA VAL A 98 -3.94 1.07 5.85
C VAL A 98 -3.25 -0.06 5.11
N VAL A 99 -3.12 -1.21 5.77
CA VAL A 99 -2.45 -2.40 5.24
C VAL A 99 -3.49 -3.33 4.63
N PHE A 100 -3.52 -3.42 3.31
CA PHE A 100 -4.39 -4.35 2.59
C PHE A 100 -3.78 -5.75 2.64
N ASN A 101 -4.32 -6.59 3.51
CA ASN A 101 -3.81 -7.93 3.75
C ASN A 101 -4.61 -8.96 2.95
N ASN A 102 -4.00 -9.52 1.90
CA ASN A 102 -4.54 -10.65 1.14
C ASN A 102 -3.63 -11.89 1.19
N GLY A 103 -2.57 -11.87 1.98
CA GLY A 103 -1.62 -12.98 2.15
C GLY A 103 -0.85 -13.32 0.88
N GLN A 104 -0.58 -12.33 0.01
CA GLN A 104 0.15 -12.59 -1.23
C GLN A 104 0.73 -11.32 -1.87
N TRP A 105 1.79 -11.51 -2.64
CA TRP A 105 2.26 -10.52 -3.61
C TRP A 105 1.36 -10.54 -4.84
N GLY A 106 0.24 -9.80 -4.79
CA GLY A 106 -0.83 -9.93 -5.78
C GLY A 106 -0.42 -9.54 -7.20
N ALA A 107 0.36 -8.48 -7.37
CA ALA A 107 0.86 -8.05 -8.68
C ALA A 107 1.81 -9.10 -9.27
N GLU A 108 2.77 -9.58 -8.47
CA GLU A 108 3.73 -10.58 -8.90
C GLU A 108 3.04 -11.92 -9.21
N LYS A 109 2.05 -12.31 -8.41
CA LYS A 109 1.28 -13.52 -8.67
C LYS A 109 0.52 -13.43 -9.98
N LYS A 110 -0.04 -12.26 -10.31
CA LYS A 110 -0.68 -12.03 -11.61
C LYS A 110 0.31 -12.17 -12.77
N ASN A 111 1.53 -11.65 -12.61
CA ASN A 111 2.60 -11.85 -13.59
C ASN A 111 2.93 -13.35 -13.79
N HIS A 112 2.95 -14.13 -12.73
CA HIS A 112 3.17 -15.58 -12.82
C HIS A 112 2.03 -16.28 -13.58
N VAL A 113 0.79 -15.82 -13.43
CA VAL A 113 -0.35 -16.32 -14.21
C VAL A 113 -0.19 -15.98 -15.68
N ASP A 114 0.10 -14.70 -15.98
CA ASP A 114 0.04 -14.18 -17.35
C ASP A 114 1.26 -14.57 -18.19
N PHE A 115 2.45 -14.69 -17.59
CA PHE A 115 3.71 -14.80 -18.32
C PHE A 115 4.55 -16.04 -17.99
N TYR A 116 4.25 -16.74 -16.87
CA TYR A 116 5.10 -17.83 -16.39
C TYR A 116 4.35 -19.14 -16.16
N ALA A 117 3.24 -19.36 -16.89
CA ALA A 117 2.46 -20.61 -16.85
C ALA A 117 2.13 -21.10 -15.43
N ASN A 118 1.72 -20.18 -14.55
CA ASN A 118 1.38 -20.44 -13.15
C ASN A 118 2.53 -21.04 -12.30
N ARG A 119 3.77 -20.82 -12.66
CA ARG A 119 4.92 -21.23 -11.84
C ARG A 119 5.11 -20.26 -10.68
N PHE A 120 4.39 -20.49 -9.59
CA PHE A 120 4.39 -19.63 -8.41
C PHE A 120 5.64 -19.87 -7.55
N LEU A 121 6.42 -18.81 -7.31
CA LEU A 121 7.58 -18.82 -6.44
C LEU A 121 7.59 -17.56 -5.57
N GLY A 122 7.56 -17.73 -4.25
CA GLY A 122 7.69 -16.63 -3.28
C GLY A 122 6.52 -15.64 -3.24
N VAL A 123 5.41 -15.91 -3.94
CA VAL A 123 4.29 -14.97 -4.07
C VAL A 123 3.18 -15.15 -3.04
N ASN A 124 3.17 -16.26 -2.33
CA ASN A 124 2.23 -16.51 -1.23
C ASN A 124 2.87 -16.14 0.11
N LEU A 125 2.12 -15.43 0.95
CA LEU A 125 2.53 -14.97 2.27
C LEU A 125 1.66 -15.63 3.35
N ASP A 126 1.51 -16.96 3.28
CA ASP A 126 0.50 -17.71 4.05
C ASP A 126 0.75 -17.75 5.57
N LYS A 127 1.94 -17.45 6.04
CA LYS A 127 2.32 -17.55 7.46
C LYS A 127 2.72 -16.21 8.07
N GLN A 128 2.20 -15.12 7.54
CA GLN A 128 2.50 -13.81 8.12
C GLN A 128 1.71 -13.57 9.43
N PRO A 129 2.26 -12.78 10.35
CA PRO A 129 1.57 -12.42 11.58
C PRO A 129 0.38 -11.50 11.31
N SER A 130 -0.49 -11.30 12.31
CA SER A 130 -1.41 -10.16 12.27
C SER A 130 -0.63 -8.86 12.39
N TRP A 131 -0.73 -8.02 11.39
CA TRP A 131 -0.06 -6.72 11.36
C TRP A 131 -0.60 -5.76 12.42
N ALA A 132 -1.88 -5.87 12.75
CA ALA A 132 -2.47 -5.14 13.87
C ALA A 132 -1.86 -5.56 15.22
N ALA A 133 -1.59 -6.86 15.41
CA ALA A 133 -0.92 -7.35 16.62
C ALA A 133 0.56 -6.91 16.67
N VAL A 134 1.26 -6.95 15.56
CA VAL A 134 2.64 -6.45 15.46
C VAL A 134 2.70 -4.96 15.80
N ALA A 135 1.78 -4.15 15.28
CA ALA A 135 1.73 -2.73 15.60
C ALA A 135 1.60 -2.47 17.09
N LYS A 136 0.70 -3.20 17.77
CA LYS A 136 0.55 -3.11 19.24
C LYS A 136 1.82 -3.51 19.99
N ALA A 137 2.48 -4.56 19.57
CA ALA A 137 3.74 -5.01 20.17
C ALA A 137 4.86 -3.97 20.01
N MET A 138 4.80 -3.14 18.96
CA MET A 138 5.74 -2.04 18.71
C MET A 138 5.32 -0.71 19.35
N GLY A 139 4.23 -0.68 20.13
CA GLY A 139 3.78 0.53 20.83
C GLY A 139 2.83 1.45 20.03
N ALA A 140 2.43 1.04 18.84
CA ALA A 140 1.42 1.73 18.03
C ALA A 140 0.02 1.12 18.27
N ASP A 141 -1.04 1.81 17.82
CA ASP A 141 -2.36 1.22 17.77
C ASP A 141 -2.51 0.27 16.59
N GLY A 142 -3.24 -0.83 16.76
CA GLY A 142 -3.47 -1.80 15.70
C GLY A 142 -4.93 -2.28 15.69
N VAL A 143 -5.58 -2.22 14.55
CA VAL A 143 -6.98 -2.66 14.37
C VAL A 143 -7.08 -3.56 13.16
N ARG A 144 -7.62 -4.77 13.36
CA ARG A 144 -7.93 -5.69 12.26
C ARG A 144 -9.39 -5.48 11.83
N VAL A 145 -9.59 -5.23 10.55
CA VAL A 145 -10.87 -4.92 9.94
C VAL A 145 -11.23 -6.02 8.94
N GLU A 146 -12.32 -6.74 9.23
CA GLU A 146 -12.80 -7.88 8.43
C GLU A 146 -14.15 -7.62 7.76
N LYS A 147 -14.92 -6.65 8.28
CA LYS A 147 -16.25 -6.31 7.76
C LYS A 147 -16.22 -4.96 7.04
N LEU A 148 -16.95 -4.88 5.95
CA LEU A 148 -17.06 -3.65 5.15
C LEU A 148 -17.66 -2.49 5.97
N SER A 149 -18.60 -2.79 6.87
CA SER A 149 -19.23 -1.80 7.78
C SER A 149 -18.23 -1.09 8.68
N ASP A 150 -17.12 -1.75 9.00
CA ASP A 150 -16.17 -1.27 10.00
C ASP A 150 -15.06 -0.42 9.38
N VAL A 151 -14.92 -0.44 8.06
CA VAL A 151 -13.85 0.26 7.32
C VAL A 151 -13.89 1.77 7.56
N GLY A 152 -15.02 2.39 7.31
CA GLY A 152 -15.18 3.84 7.50
C GLY A 152 -14.98 4.28 8.96
N PRO A 153 -15.68 3.64 9.93
CA PRO A 153 -15.44 3.91 11.36
C PRO A 153 -13.98 3.77 11.78
N ALA A 154 -13.29 2.70 11.36
CA ALA A 154 -11.89 2.47 11.70
C ALA A 154 -10.98 3.58 11.14
N LEU A 155 -11.16 4.00 9.89
CA LEU A 155 -10.36 5.07 9.31
C LEU A 155 -10.59 6.41 10.02
N ARG A 156 -11.84 6.76 10.33
CA ARG A 156 -12.14 8.00 11.07
C ARG A 156 -11.54 7.98 12.47
N ALA A 157 -11.62 6.85 13.19
CA ALA A 157 -11.03 6.70 14.52
C ALA A 157 -9.50 6.83 14.47
N ALA A 158 -8.84 6.17 13.53
CA ALA A 158 -7.39 6.25 13.34
C ALA A 158 -6.93 7.67 12.96
N ALA A 159 -7.67 8.35 12.09
CA ALA A 159 -7.36 9.73 11.72
C ALA A 159 -7.57 10.72 12.89
N ALA A 160 -8.58 10.47 13.73
CA ALA A 160 -8.78 11.23 14.95
C ALA A 160 -7.64 11.02 15.97
N ALA A 161 -7.19 9.77 16.14
CA ALA A 161 -6.11 9.40 17.05
C ALA A 161 -4.77 10.08 16.71
N GLN A 162 -4.57 10.49 15.44
CA GLN A 162 -3.39 11.29 15.07
C GLN A 162 -3.31 12.63 15.81
N ARG A 163 -4.45 13.23 16.19
CA ARG A 163 -4.47 14.47 16.98
C ARG A 163 -3.98 14.26 18.41
N ASP A 164 -4.09 13.01 18.89
CA ASP A 164 -3.62 12.59 20.21
C ASP A 164 -2.20 12.00 20.15
N GLY A 165 -1.47 12.23 19.06
CA GLY A 165 -0.10 11.76 18.86
C GLY A 165 0.02 10.26 18.55
N LYS A 166 -1.07 9.58 18.18
CA LYS A 166 -1.05 8.12 17.99
C LYS A 166 -0.89 7.70 16.54
N THR A 167 0.00 6.75 16.32
CA THR A 167 0.13 6.03 15.06
C THR A 167 -0.75 4.79 15.10
N THR A 168 -1.51 4.54 14.04
CA THR A 168 -2.43 3.40 13.94
C THR A 168 -2.19 2.59 12.68
N VAL A 169 -2.14 1.27 12.82
CA VAL A 169 -2.15 0.31 11.72
C VAL A 169 -3.55 -0.29 11.59
N LEU A 170 -4.20 -0.07 10.45
CA LEU A 170 -5.46 -0.68 10.06
C LEU A 170 -5.17 -1.86 9.14
N GLU A 171 -5.24 -3.08 9.67
CA GLU A 171 -5.07 -4.31 8.91
C GLU A 171 -6.41 -4.66 8.23
N MET A 172 -6.55 -4.31 6.97
CA MET A 172 -7.74 -4.54 6.15
C MET A 172 -7.67 -5.91 5.49
N MET A 173 -8.53 -6.85 5.91
CA MET A 173 -8.60 -8.17 5.29
C MET A 173 -9.31 -8.09 3.94
N VAL A 174 -8.60 -8.45 2.88
CA VAL A 174 -9.13 -8.40 1.51
C VAL A 174 -9.02 -9.73 0.80
N THR A 175 -9.81 -9.91 -0.25
CA THR A 175 -9.81 -11.13 -1.06
C THR A 175 -8.50 -11.28 -1.84
N ARG A 176 -8.17 -12.52 -2.20
CA ARG A 176 -7.02 -12.87 -3.05
C ARG A 176 -7.28 -12.64 -4.55
N GLU A 177 -8.28 -11.87 -4.88
CA GLU A 177 -8.59 -11.51 -6.27
C GLU A 177 -7.38 -10.83 -6.92
N LEU A 178 -7.01 -11.32 -8.09
CA LEU A 178 -5.94 -10.75 -8.91
C LEU A 178 -6.54 -9.75 -9.90
N GLY A 179 -6.19 -8.48 -9.75
CA GLY A 179 -6.50 -7.46 -10.76
C GLY A 179 -5.50 -7.45 -11.90
N ASP A 180 -5.76 -6.67 -12.93
CA ASP A 180 -4.79 -6.37 -14.00
C ASP A 180 -4.09 -5.04 -13.65
N PRO A 181 -3.00 -5.07 -12.85
CA PRO A 181 -2.33 -3.85 -12.40
C PRO A 181 -1.56 -3.16 -13.52
N PHE A 182 -1.19 -3.94 -14.53
CA PHE A 182 -0.43 -3.47 -15.68
C PHE A 182 -1.19 -3.73 -16.98
N ARG A 183 -0.92 -2.92 -17.99
CA ARG A 183 -1.33 -3.25 -19.35
C ARG A 183 -0.63 -4.53 -19.79
N ARG A 184 -1.32 -5.36 -20.57
CA ARG A 184 -0.76 -6.64 -21.07
C ARG A 184 0.54 -6.49 -21.84
N ASP A 185 0.75 -5.33 -22.47
CA ASP A 185 1.97 -5.00 -23.21
C ASP A 185 3.09 -4.37 -22.35
N ALA A 186 2.82 -4.08 -21.08
CA ALA A 186 3.80 -3.45 -20.18
C ALA A 186 5.06 -4.31 -19.95
N LEU A 187 4.90 -5.64 -20.03
CA LEU A 187 5.99 -6.61 -19.91
C LEU A 187 6.44 -7.16 -21.27
N ALA A 188 5.95 -6.61 -22.38
CA ALA A 188 6.48 -6.93 -23.68
C ALA A 188 7.96 -6.55 -23.74
N MET A 189 8.75 -7.41 -24.39
CA MET A 189 10.19 -7.14 -24.53
C MET A 189 10.40 -5.77 -25.18
N PRO A 190 11.14 -4.85 -24.54
CA PRO A 190 11.36 -3.53 -25.10
C PRO A 190 12.09 -3.63 -26.44
N THR A 191 11.67 -2.84 -27.41
CA THR A 191 12.37 -2.74 -28.70
C THR A 191 13.77 -2.22 -28.45
N ARG A 192 14.78 -3.03 -28.79
CA ARG A 192 16.18 -2.67 -28.60
C ARG A 192 16.71 -2.03 -29.89
N HIS A 193 16.86 -0.71 -29.86
CA HIS A 193 17.30 0.04 -31.04
C HIS A 193 18.82 0.05 -31.23
N LEU A 194 19.59 -0.25 -30.20
CA LEU A 194 21.06 -0.25 -30.30
C LEU A 194 21.57 -1.57 -30.90
N ALA A 195 22.38 -1.50 -31.92
CA ALA A 195 22.93 -2.67 -32.66
C ALA A 195 23.58 -3.70 -31.71
N LYS A 196 24.26 -3.25 -30.64
CA LYS A 196 24.90 -4.13 -29.65
C LYS A 196 23.95 -5.06 -28.90
N TYR A 197 22.62 -4.80 -28.92
CA TYR A 197 21.63 -5.61 -28.24
C TYR A 197 20.80 -6.50 -29.16
N LYS A 198 21.02 -6.42 -30.48
CA LYS A 198 20.28 -7.23 -31.46
C LYS A 198 20.52 -8.73 -31.31
N SER A 199 21.69 -9.13 -30.80
CA SER A 199 22.07 -10.53 -30.61
C SER A 199 21.47 -11.18 -29.35
N THR A 200 20.71 -10.44 -28.54
CA THR A 200 20.10 -10.93 -27.27
C THR A 200 18.60 -11.20 -27.42
N GLU A 201 18.12 -11.41 -28.65
CA GLU A 201 16.78 -11.95 -28.84
C GLU A 201 16.74 -13.36 -28.23
N ALA A 202 15.80 -13.58 -27.30
CA ALA A 202 15.63 -14.90 -26.72
C ALA A 202 15.27 -15.89 -27.84
N PRO A 203 15.80 -17.11 -27.82
CA PRO A 203 15.37 -18.14 -28.76
C PRO A 203 13.87 -18.35 -28.62
N ARG A 204 13.18 -18.43 -29.73
CA ARG A 204 11.71 -18.68 -29.82
C ARG A 204 11.34 -20.03 -29.25
#